data_cd10aae6ad7ce8910eddd6b4ce2f598a
#
_entry.id   cd10aae6ad7ce8910eddd6b4ce2f598a
#
_cell.length_a   1.000
_cell.length_b   1.000
_cell.length_c   1.000
_cell.angle_alpha   90.00
_cell.angle_beta   90.00
_cell.angle_gamma   90.00
#
_symmetry.space_group_name_H-M   'P 1'
#
loop_
_entity.id
_entity.type
_entity.pdbx_description
1 polymer ?
#
loop_
_entity_poly.entity_id
_entity_poly.type
_entity_poly.pdbx_seq_one_letter_code
_entity_poly.pdbx_strand_id
1 'polypeptide(L)'
;AIFIEPAKVLFLNNAINHGIFTPIGAEQAAQTGKSIMYMLEANPGPGLGVLLAYWLFAKDKATKDSAPGAIIIHFLGGIHEIYFPYILMNPVVIVAPILGNICAIAFYSIFNIGLKGPSSPGSIIAFLSMAEKGSVFMTALGVLIAAGVSFLVASPIVKLAGEKNLDE
;
A
#
# COMPACT_ATOMS: atom_id res chain seq x y z
N ALA A 1 -2.51 0.66 10.46
CA ALA A 1 -2.14 1.56 9.36
C ALA A 1 -1.46 2.84 9.85
N ILE A 2 -1.99 3.54 10.86
CA ILE A 2 -1.43 4.82 11.36
C ILE A 2 0.06 4.74 11.71
N PHE A 3 0.51 3.65 12.33
CA PHE A 3 1.92 3.44 12.67
C PHE A 3 2.67 2.65 11.59
N ILE A 4 1.98 1.81 10.84
CA ILE A 4 2.59 0.93 9.84
C ILE A 4 3.11 1.74 8.64
N GLU A 5 2.30 2.65 8.10
CA GLU A 5 2.70 3.42 6.92
C GLU A 5 3.90 4.36 7.18
N PRO A 6 3.94 5.13 8.27
CA PRO A 6 5.16 5.87 8.62
C PRO A 6 6.38 4.98 8.85
N ALA A 7 6.19 3.85 9.51
CA ALA A 7 7.29 2.91 9.76
C ALA A 7 7.84 2.29 8.46
N LYS A 8 6.98 2.02 7.47
CA LYS A 8 7.40 1.58 6.13
C LYS A 8 8.31 2.62 5.48
N VAL A 9 7.90 3.89 5.47
CA VAL A 9 8.68 4.99 4.89
C VAL A 9 10.02 5.20 5.60
N LEU A 10 10.12 4.81 6.86
CA LEU A 10 11.38 4.77 7.63
C LEU A 10 12.19 3.47 7.44
N PHE A 11 11.86 2.67 6.41
CA PHE A 11 12.52 1.41 6.07
C PHE A 11 12.43 0.33 7.17
N LEU A 12 11.39 0.40 8.02
CA LEU A 12 11.13 -0.59 9.07
C LEU A 12 10.12 -1.68 8.65
N ASN A 13 9.65 -1.64 7.39
CA ASN A 13 8.67 -2.58 6.84
C ASN A 13 9.08 -4.05 7.03
N ASN A 14 10.31 -4.42 6.70
CA ASN A 14 10.78 -5.80 6.87
C ASN A 14 10.84 -6.21 8.35
N ALA A 15 11.32 -5.33 9.24
CA ALA A 15 11.40 -5.60 10.67
C ALA A 15 10.00 -5.82 11.26
N ILE A 16 9.02 -5.00 10.88
CA ILE A 16 7.63 -5.12 11.35
C ILE A 16 6.98 -6.37 10.76
N ASN A 17 7.15 -6.59 9.46
CA ASN A 17 6.53 -7.73 8.78
C ASN A 17 7.05 -9.07 9.31
N HIS A 18 8.38 -9.24 9.34
CA HIS A 18 8.97 -10.52 9.77
C HIS A 18 9.03 -10.65 11.30
N GLY A 19 9.20 -9.56 12.04
CA GLY A 19 9.31 -9.60 13.50
C GLY A 19 7.97 -9.61 14.23
N ILE A 20 6.90 -9.11 13.63
CA ILE A 20 5.60 -8.96 14.28
C ILE A 20 4.49 -9.66 13.52
N PHE A 21 4.23 -9.25 12.26
CA PHE A 21 3.03 -9.71 11.56
C PHE A 21 3.11 -11.15 11.09
N THR A 22 4.28 -11.61 10.65
CA THR A 22 4.45 -13.00 10.20
C THR A 22 4.30 -14.00 11.35
N PRO A 23 4.94 -13.83 12.53
CA PRO A 23 4.73 -14.75 13.67
C PRO A 23 3.29 -14.78 14.17
N ILE A 24 2.67 -13.60 14.40
CA ILE A 24 1.28 -13.51 14.86
C ILE A 24 0.32 -14.09 13.81
N GLY A 25 0.57 -13.78 12.54
CA GLY A 25 -0.21 -14.28 11.43
C GLY A 25 -0.13 -15.80 11.28
N ALA A 26 1.05 -16.40 11.54
CA ALA A 26 1.23 -17.84 11.49
C ALA A 26 0.43 -18.56 12.59
N GLU A 27 0.43 -17.99 13.80
CA GLU A 27 -0.39 -18.51 14.90
C GLU A 27 -1.89 -18.45 14.58
N GLN A 28 -2.38 -17.33 14.08
CA GLN A 28 -3.78 -17.17 13.67
C GLN A 28 -4.14 -18.09 12.51
N ALA A 29 -3.28 -18.20 11.49
CA ALA A 29 -3.51 -19.06 10.34
C ALA A 29 -3.51 -20.55 10.72
N ALA A 30 -2.73 -20.96 11.70
CA ALA A 30 -2.76 -22.33 12.22
C ALA A 30 -4.10 -22.68 12.88
N GLN A 31 -4.77 -21.72 13.49
CA GLN A 31 -6.06 -21.91 14.16
C GLN A 31 -7.26 -21.76 13.22
N THR A 32 -7.21 -20.80 12.29
CA THR A 32 -8.36 -20.39 11.47
C THR A 32 -8.18 -20.58 9.96
N GLY A 33 -6.99 -21.03 9.52
CA GLY A 33 -6.64 -21.17 8.10
C GLY A 33 -6.20 -19.88 7.41
N LYS A 34 -6.29 -18.72 8.07
CA LYS A 34 -5.96 -17.41 7.51
C LYS A 34 -5.63 -16.37 8.58
N SER A 35 -5.01 -15.26 8.16
CA SER A 35 -4.79 -14.12 9.04
C SER A 35 -4.86 -12.79 8.30
N ILE A 36 -5.47 -11.80 8.93
CA ILE A 36 -5.45 -10.41 8.47
C ILE A 36 -4.08 -9.77 8.69
N MET A 37 -3.25 -10.30 9.61
CA MET A 37 -1.91 -9.76 9.89
C MET A 37 -1.04 -9.75 8.64
N TYR A 38 -1.18 -10.72 7.77
CA TYR A 38 -0.46 -10.79 6.50
C TYR A 38 -0.86 -9.70 5.48
N MET A 39 -1.98 -9.01 5.73
CA MET A 39 -2.50 -7.96 4.83
C MET A 39 -2.10 -6.55 5.27
N LEU A 40 -1.63 -6.38 6.52
CA LEU A 40 -1.41 -5.05 7.11
C LEU A 40 -0.28 -4.27 6.46
N GLU A 41 0.78 -4.95 6.07
CA GLU A 41 1.98 -4.35 5.46
C GLU A 41 2.04 -4.62 3.95
N ALA A 42 1.72 -5.86 3.54
CA ALA A 42 1.94 -6.34 2.19
C ALA A 42 0.90 -5.86 1.15
N ASN A 43 -0.14 -5.11 1.55
CA ASN A 43 -1.16 -4.60 0.62
C ASN A 43 -0.53 -3.60 -0.37
N PRO A 44 -0.53 -3.90 -1.68
CA PRO A 44 0.07 -3.00 -2.69
C PRO A 44 -0.82 -1.80 -3.03
N GLY A 45 -2.07 -1.78 -2.61
CA GLY A 45 -3.03 -0.73 -2.97
C GLY A 45 -2.63 0.67 -2.53
N PRO A 46 -2.25 0.89 -1.25
CA PRO A 46 -1.95 2.23 -0.76
C PRO A 46 -0.83 2.93 -1.53
N GLY A 47 0.28 2.25 -1.78
CA GLY A 47 1.40 2.78 -2.56
C GLY A 47 1.04 3.01 -4.03
N LEU A 48 0.24 2.13 -4.63
CA LEU A 48 -0.28 2.31 -5.99
C LEU A 48 -1.07 3.63 -6.11
N GLY A 49 -1.94 3.93 -5.14
CA GLY A 49 -2.72 5.17 -5.15
C GLY A 49 -1.85 6.42 -5.11
N VAL A 50 -0.80 6.41 -4.28
CA VAL A 50 0.19 7.51 -4.23
C VAL A 50 0.88 7.68 -5.57
N LEU A 51 1.43 6.61 -6.14
CA LEU A 51 2.17 6.66 -7.41
C LEU A 51 1.30 7.12 -8.58
N LEU A 52 0.04 6.69 -8.63
CA LEU A 52 -0.94 7.16 -9.63
C LEU A 52 -1.20 8.68 -9.50
N ALA A 53 -1.29 9.20 -8.28
CA ALA A 53 -1.47 10.63 -8.05
C ALA A 53 -0.26 11.43 -8.56
N TYR A 54 0.95 10.97 -8.30
CA TYR A 54 2.15 11.62 -8.83
C TYR A 54 2.24 11.51 -10.35
N TRP A 55 1.95 10.36 -10.93
CA TRP A 55 1.94 10.19 -12.38
C TRP A 55 1.01 11.17 -13.09
N LEU A 56 -0.20 11.34 -12.56
CA LEU A 56 -1.20 12.18 -13.22
C LEU A 56 -1.05 13.66 -12.90
N PHE A 57 -0.65 14.02 -11.68
CA PHE A 57 -0.77 15.38 -11.16
C PHE A 57 0.55 16.04 -10.77
N ALA A 58 1.68 15.33 -10.72
CA ALA A 58 2.97 15.97 -10.48
C ALA A 58 3.28 16.97 -11.61
N LYS A 59 3.74 18.14 -11.23
CA LYS A 59 4.15 19.20 -12.18
C LYS A 59 5.63 19.09 -12.54
N ASP A 60 6.45 18.61 -11.61
CA ASP A 60 7.83 18.28 -11.91
C ASP A 60 7.90 17.11 -12.90
N LYS A 61 8.56 17.35 -14.03
CA LYS A 61 8.64 16.40 -15.13
C LYS A 61 9.39 15.13 -14.74
N ALA A 62 10.48 15.24 -13.99
CA ALA A 62 11.30 14.09 -13.60
C ALA A 62 10.49 13.14 -12.70
N THR A 63 9.79 13.68 -11.71
CA THR A 63 8.90 12.92 -10.82
C THR A 63 7.76 12.25 -11.60
N LYS A 64 7.12 13.00 -12.50
CA LYS A 64 6.03 12.50 -13.32
C LYS A 64 6.47 11.37 -14.25
N ASP A 65 7.61 11.51 -14.91
CA ASP A 65 8.14 10.54 -15.88
C ASP A 65 8.66 9.27 -15.18
N SER A 66 9.11 9.35 -13.92
CA SER A 66 9.58 8.20 -13.14
C SER A 66 8.42 7.35 -12.55
N ALA A 67 7.26 7.93 -12.32
CA ALA A 67 6.15 7.28 -11.62
C ALA A 67 5.61 6.01 -12.33
N PRO A 68 5.46 5.93 -13.67
CA PRO A 68 5.02 4.70 -14.34
C PRO A 68 5.95 3.51 -14.09
N GLY A 69 7.27 3.74 -14.14
CA GLY A 69 8.26 2.71 -13.79
C GLY A 69 8.14 2.26 -12.35
N ALA A 70 7.96 3.21 -11.43
CA ALA A 70 7.73 2.91 -10.01
C ALA A 70 6.44 2.12 -9.78
N ILE A 71 5.36 2.39 -10.52
CA ILE A 71 4.10 1.63 -10.45
C ILE A 71 4.34 0.15 -10.81
N ILE A 72 5.07 -0.11 -11.88
CA ILE A 72 5.36 -1.48 -12.31
C ILE A 72 6.19 -2.21 -11.24
N ILE A 73 7.25 -1.58 -10.74
CA ILE A 73 8.13 -2.15 -9.72
C ILE A 73 7.37 -2.40 -8.42
N HIS A 74 6.51 -1.46 -8.01
CA HIS A 74 5.71 -1.59 -6.80
C HIS A 74 4.63 -2.64 -6.95
N PHE A 75 3.74 -2.47 -7.93
CA PHE A 75 2.49 -3.25 -8.01
C PHE A 75 2.70 -4.66 -8.56
N LEU A 76 3.54 -4.83 -9.56
CA LEU A 76 3.86 -6.13 -10.14
C LEU A 76 5.10 -6.76 -9.51
N GLY A 77 6.14 -5.97 -9.23
CA GLY A 77 7.36 -6.46 -8.60
C GLY A 77 7.25 -6.66 -7.09
N GLY A 78 6.38 -5.92 -6.43
CA GLY A 78 6.14 -6.04 -4.98
C GLY A 78 7.19 -5.35 -4.12
N ILE A 79 7.94 -4.41 -4.68
CA ILE A 79 8.95 -3.62 -3.96
C ILE A 79 8.28 -2.34 -3.47
N HIS A 80 7.88 -2.31 -2.20
CA HIS A 80 7.16 -1.17 -1.63
C HIS A 80 8.05 0.05 -1.42
N GLU A 81 9.32 -0.14 -1.19
CA GLU A 81 10.30 0.92 -0.98
C GLU A 81 10.37 1.93 -2.14
N ILE A 82 9.95 1.53 -3.34
CA ILE A 82 9.99 2.39 -4.53
C ILE A 82 9.08 3.62 -4.41
N TYR A 83 8.00 3.59 -3.61
CA TYR A 83 7.15 4.77 -3.44
C TYR A 83 7.56 5.66 -2.26
N PHE A 84 8.47 5.21 -1.38
CA PHE A 84 8.89 5.99 -0.21
C PHE A 84 9.51 7.35 -0.57
N PRO A 85 10.38 7.47 -1.60
CA PRO A 85 10.89 8.76 -2.04
C PRO A 85 9.80 9.78 -2.38
N TYR A 86 8.70 9.33 -2.98
CA TYR A 86 7.57 10.21 -3.32
C TYR A 86 6.87 10.78 -2.08
N ILE A 87 6.84 10.02 -0.98
CA ILE A 87 6.35 10.52 0.31
C ILE A 87 7.38 11.45 0.95
N LEU A 88 8.68 11.11 0.91
CA LEU A 88 9.72 11.92 1.51
C LEU A 88 9.87 13.30 0.85
N MET A 89 9.61 13.41 -0.47
CA MET A 89 9.57 14.69 -1.18
C MET A 89 8.42 15.59 -0.70
N ASN A 90 7.29 15.01 -0.29
CA ASN A 90 6.15 15.71 0.26
C ASN A 90 5.54 14.89 1.41
N PRO A 91 6.04 15.08 2.65
CA PRO A 91 5.65 14.23 3.79
C PRO A 91 4.16 14.25 4.12
N VAL A 92 3.42 15.30 3.75
CA VAL A 92 1.97 15.37 3.97
C VAL A 92 1.23 14.27 3.21
N VAL A 93 1.80 13.79 2.10
CA VAL A 93 1.20 12.69 1.30
C VAL A 93 1.07 11.40 2.09
N ILE A 94 1.81 11.20 3.20
CA ILE A 94 1.71 9.99 4.06
C ILE A 94 0.27 9.74 4.56
N VAL A 95 -0.56 10.77 4.66
CA VAL A 95 -1.96 10.63 5.05
C VAL A 95 -2.74 9.77 4.05
N ALA A 96 -2.37 9.80 2.78
CA ALA A 96 -3.05 9.06 1.72
C ALA A 96 -2.93 7.53 1.89
N PRO A 97 -1.74 6.92 1.97
CA PRO A 97 -1.63 5.49 2.20
C PRO A 97 -2.14 5.07 3.58
N ILE A 98 -2.06 5.92 4.61
CA ILE A 98 -2.66 5.64 5.92
C ILE A 98 -4.17 5.43 5.78
N LEU A 99 -4.89 6.38 5.17
CA LEU A 99 -6.34 6.29 4.98
C LEU A 99 -6.73 5.15 4.04
N GLY A 100 -6.00 4.97 2.94
CA GLY A 100 -6.20 3.85 2.02
C GLY A 100 -6.10 2.50 2.73
N ASN A 101 -5.07 2.31 3.53
CA ASN A 101 -4.86 1.07 4.27
C ASN A 101 -5.90 0.88 5.40
N ILE A 102 -6.31 1.95 6.10
CA ILE A 102 -7.40 1.88 7.09
C ILE A 102 -8.69 1.37 6.45
N CYS A 103 -9.08 1.94 5.31
CA CYS A 103 -10.30 1.53 4.60
C CYS A 103 -10.23 0.07 4.13
N ALA A 104 -9.09 -0.37 3.61
CA ALA A 104 -8.90 -1.76 3.19
C ALA A 104 -8.95 -2.73 4.38
N ILE A 105 -8.28 -2.40 5.48
CA ILE A 105 -8.28 -3.25 6.70
C ILE A 105 -9.69 -3.33 7.28
N ALA A 106 -10.42 -2.21 7.34
CA ALA A 106 -11.82 -2.20 7.78
C ALA A 106 -12.68 -3.10 6.89
N PHE A 107 -12.54 -2.99 5.56
CA PHE A 107 -13.22 -3.85 4.61
C PHE A 107 -12.89 -5.33 4.82
N TYR A 108 -11.62 -5.68 4.91
CA TYR A 108 -11.19 -7.07 5.16
C TYR A 108 -11.71 -7.62 6.49
N SER A 109 -11.75 -6.78 7.54
CA SER A 109 -12.26 -7.16 8.85
C SER A 109 -13.76 -7.42 8.82
N ILE A 110 -14.55 -6.54 8.16
CA ILE A 110 -16.01 -6.68 8.05
C ILE A 110 -16.38 -7.97 7.32
N PHE A 111 -15.67 -8.29 6.23
CA PHE A 111 -15.94 -9.47 5.42
C PHE A 111 -15.15 -10.71 5.85
N ASN A 112 -14.44 -10.65 6.99
CA ASN A 112 -13.62 -11.74 7.52
C ASN A 112 -12.64 -12.31 6.48
N ILE A 113 -11.91 -11.42 5.79
CA ILE A 113 -10.94 -11.78 4.75
C ILE A 113 -9.53 -11.79 5.35
N GLY A 114 -8.74 -12.79 4.99
CA GLY A 114 -7.35 -12.93 5.39
C GLY A 114 -6.55 -13.68 4.33
N LEU A 115 -5.23 -13.65 4.44
CA LEU A 115 -4.34 -14.46 3.63
C LEU A 115 -3.98 -15.76 4.36
N LYS A 116 -3.71 -16.82 3.60
CA LYS A 116 -3.27 -18.12 4.12
C LYS A 116 -1.81 -18.10 4.61
N GLY A 117 -1.02 -17.17 4.13
CA GLY A 117 0.38 -17.02 4.46
C GLY A 117 0.89 -15.63 4.09
N PRO A 118 2.15 -15.29 4.47
CA PRO A 118 2.74 -14.01 4.15
C PRO A 118 2.92 -13.86 2.64
N SER A 119 2.56 -12.69 2.11
CA SER A 119 2.79 -12.31 0.72
C SER A 119 4.18 -11.69 0.61
N SER A 120 5.12 -12.44 0.04
CA SER A 120 6.48 -11.97 -0.24
C SER A 120 6.88 -12.44 -1.64
N PRO A 121 7.22 -11.52 -2.56
CA PRO A 121 7.15 -10.07 -2.43
C PRO A 121 5.71 -9.53 -2.28
N GLY A 122 5.56 -8.26 -1.87
CA GLY A 122 4.25 -7.59 -1.70
C GLY A 122 3.58 -7.19 -3.02
N SER A 123 3.70 -8.01 -4.06
CA SER A 123 3.08 -7.77 -5.37
C SER A 123 1.61 -8.17 -5.38
N ILE A 124 0.82 -7.59 -6.29
CA ILE A 124 -0.58 -7.99 -6.46
C ILE A 124 -0.71 -9.48 -6.78
N ILE A 125 0.22 -10.04 -7.53
CA ILE A 125 0.20 -11.47 -7.92
C ILE A 125 0.41 -12.33 -6.68
N ALA A 126 1.45 -12.07 -5.89
CA ALA A 126 1.73 -12.81 -4.66
C ALA A 126 0.61 -12.61 -3.62
N PHE A 127 0.10 -11.37 -3.49
CA PHE A 127 -0.98 -11.04 -2.57
C PHE A 127 -2.25 -11.83 -2.87
N LEU A 128 -2.67 -11.88 -4.13
CA LEU A 128 -3.86 -12.65 -4.54
C LEU A 128 -3.65 -14.15 -4.51
N SER A 129 -2.43 -14.64 -4.74
CA SER A 129 -2.12 -16.08 -4.67
C SER A 129 -2.23 -16.63 -3.24
N MET A 130 -2.00 -15.78 -2.23
CA MET A 130 -2.16 -16.13 -0.81
C MET A 130 -3.59 -15.97 -0.31
N ALA A 131 -4.51 -15.43 -1.11
CA ALA A 131 -5.91 -15.32 -0.74
C ALA A 131 -6.55 -16.70 -0.54
N GLU A 132 -7.52 -16.76 0.36
CA GLU A 132 -8.33 -17.97 0.58
C GLU A 132 -9.15 -18.31 -0.68
N LYS A 133 -9.34 -19.61 -0.95
CA LYS A 133 -10.18 -20.04 -2.09
C LYS A 133 -11.58 -19.45 -1.94
N GLY A 134 -12.04 -18.74 -2.96
CA GLY A 134 -13.33 -18.05 -2.97
C GLY A 134 -13.28 -16.58 -2.49
N SER A 135 -12.21 -16.13 -1.84
CA SER A 135 -12.06 -14.72 -1.40
C SER A 135 -11.17 -13.85 -2.30
N VAL A 136 -10.62 -14.42 -3.39
CA VAL A 136 -9.69 -13.72 -4.29
C VAL A 136 -10.29 -12.41 -4.83
N PHE A 137 -11.56 -12.46 -5.27
CA PHE A 137 -12.26 -11.27 -5.76
C PHE A 137 -12.39 -10.18 -4.67
N MET A 138 -12.80 -10.57 -3.46
CA MET A 138 -12.92 -9.64 -2.34
C MET A 138 -11.56 -9.12 -1.88
N THR A 139 -10.53 -9.97 -1.93
CA THR A 139 -9.15 -9.54 -1.66
C THR A 139 -8.69 -8.49 -2.68
N ALA A 140 -8.93 -8.69 -3.97
CA ALA A 140 -8.66 -7.72 -5.02
C ALA A 140 -9.45 -6.43 -4.84
N LEU A 141 -10.73 -6.52 -4.47
CA LEU A 141 -11.58 -5.36 -4.21
C LEU A 141 -11.03 -4.50 -3.06
N GLY A 142 -10.53 -5.12 -1.99
CA GLY A 142 -9.90 -4.39 -0.88
C GLY A 142 -8.60 -3.69 -1.30
N VAL A 143 -7.81 -4.27 -2.22
CA VAL A 143 -6.66 -3.59 -2.82
C VAL A 143 -7.11 -2.37 -3.64
N LEU A 144 -8.18 -2.50 -4.43
CA LEU A 144 -8.75 -1.39 -5.21
C LEU A 144 -9.29 -0.28 -4.31
N ILE A 145 -9.94 -0.62 -3.20
CA ILE A 145 -10.39 0.35 -2.18
C ILE A 145 -9.19 1.11 -1.62
N ALA A 146 -8.13 0.40 -1.23
CA ALA A 146 -6.91 1.03 -0.72
C ALA A 146 -6.29 1.98 -1.74
N ALA A 147 -6.16 1.55 -2.99
CA ALA A 147 -5.61 2.35 -4.08
C ALA A 147 -6.48 3.57 -4.39
N GLY A 148 -7.80 3.38 -4.49
CA GLY A 148 -8.75 4.45 -4.79
C GLY A 148 -8.77 5.53 -3.71
N VAL A 149 -8.87 5.15 -2.44
CA VAL A 149 -8.84 6.10 -1.31
C VAL A 149 -7.50 6.83 -1.25
N SER A 150 -6.40 6.09 -1.33
CA SER A 150 -5.05 6.68 -1.33
C SER A 150 -4.87 7.66 -2.50
N PHE A 151 -5.32 7.30 -3.70
CA PHE A 151 -5.29 8.17 -4.88
C PHE A 151 -6.10 9.45 -4.69
N LEU A 152 -7.35 9.33 -4.20
CA LEU A 152 -8.23 10.49 -3.99
C LEU A 152 -7.67 11.47 -2.95
N VAL A 153 -7.02 10.96 -1.91
CA VAL A 153 -6.39 11.79 -0.86
C VAL A 153 -5.06 12.39 -1.35
N ALA A 154 -4.23 11.62 -2.05
CA ALA A 154 -2.93 12.10 -2.54
C ALA A 154 -3.08 13.15 -3.65
N SER A 155 -4.07 13.01 -4.52
CA SER A 155 -4.24 13.86 -5.71
C SER A 155 -4.30 15.36 -5.41
N PRO A 156 -5.14 15.88 -4.50
CA PRO A 156 -5.15 17.29 -4.17
C PRO A 156 -3.85 17.75 -3.50
N ILE A 157 -3.23 16.91 -2.67
CA ILE A 157 -1.98 17.26 -1.99
C ILE A 157 -0.85 17.44 -3.00
N VAL A 158 -0.73 16.51 -3.97
CA VAL A 158 0.28 16.57 -5.02
C VAL A 158 0.07 17.78 -5.94
N LYS A 159 -1.19 18.08 -6.29
CA LYS A 159 -1.52 19.28 -7.09
C LYS A 159 -1.10 20.58 -6.42
N LEU A 160 -1.50 20.76 -5.16
CA LEU A 160 -1.22 21.97 -4.38
C LEU A 160 0.29 22.18 -4.14
N ALA A 161 1.03 21.10 -3.89
CA ALA A 161 2.48 21.18 -3.74
C ALA A 161 3.17 21.63 -5.03
N GLY A 162 2.68 21.16 -6.19
CA GLY A 162 3.19 21.58 -7.49
C GLY A 162 2.89 23.05 -7.81
N GLU A 163 1.82 23.63 -7.27
CA GLU A 163 1.49 25.04 -7.47
C GLU A 163 2.42 25.97 -6.70
N LYS A 164 2.75 25.63 -5.46
CA LYS A 164 3.68 26.42 -4.64
C LYS A 164 5.09 26.51 -5.23
N ASN A 165 5.59 25.44 -5.84
CA ASN A 165 6.92 25.41 -6.43
C ASN A 165 7.03 26.18 -7.78
N LEU A 166 5.92 26.69 -8.33
CA LEU A 166 5.91 27.51 -9.53
C LEU A 166 5.85 29.01 -9.21
N ASP A 167 5.50 29.36 -7.97
CA ASP A 167 5.39 30.74 -7.49
C ASP A 167 6.67 31.21 -6.77
N GLU A 168 7.67 30.33 -6.57
CA GLU A 168 9.02 30.58 -6.06
C GLU A 168 10.05 30.59 -7.20
#